data_bfbf7700e3869f691cef7fb12a527c80
#
_entry.id   bfbf7700e3869f691cef7fb12a527c80
#
_cell.length_a   1.000
_cell.length_b   1.000
_cell.length_c   1.000
_cell.angle_alpha   90.00
_cell.angle_beta   90.00
_cell.angle_gamma   90.00
#
_symmetry.space_group_name_H-M   'P 1'
#
loop_
_entity.id
_entity.type
_entity.pdbx_description
1 polymer ?
#
loop_
_entity_poly.entity_id
_entity_poly.type
_entity_poly.pdbx_seq_one_letter_code
_entity_poly.pdbx_strand_id
1 'polypeptide(L)'
;RSNKTLCSLLDTAYKVLVIVLCVAALAQEVGFPIGSIVAGAGLVGLTISLAAQESASNLFSGIVILLDKPFSVGDWITVGDVEGEVIDINFRSTRIRSLDKTINVVTNSKICSSTVQNAALRTMRPYKFNLGVTYGTTRPKLEQLMKDLQTMLDASPYTNKGTNIVQLANFGDSSINILVAAYLTTN
;
A
#
# COMPACT_ATOMS: atom_id res chain seq x y z
N ARG A 1 13.20 8.02 28.66
CA ARG A 1 14.16 9.15 28.46
C ARG A 1 13.77 10.04 27.26
N SER A 2 13.21 9.51 26.19
CA SER A 2 12.82 10.26 24.98
C SER A 2 11.76 11.36 25.22
N ASN A 3 10.79 11.13 26.13
CA ASN A 3 9.70 12.07 26.35
C ASN A 3 10.14 13.41 27.01
N LYS A 4 11.18 13.38 27.87
CA LYS A 4 11.67 14.61 28.52
C LYS A 4 12.32 15.57 27.51
N THR A 5 13.07 15.04 26.55
CA THR A 5 13.72 15.85 25.51
C THR A 5 12.69 16.47 24.57
N LEU A 6 11.66 15.70 24.16
CA LEU A 6 10.57 16.21 23.33
C LEU A 6 9.76 17.31 24.04
N CYS A 7 9.41 17.10 25.32
CA CYS A 7 8.72 18.12 26.12
C CYS A 7 9.57 19.39 26.27
N SER A 8 10.88 19.26 26.47
CA SER A 8 11.79 20.39 26.57
C SER A 8 11.90 21.17 25.26
N LEU A 9 11.94 20.48 24.12
CA LEU A 9 11.95 21.12 22.79
C LEU A 9 10.65 21.87 22.51
N LEU A 10 9.49 21.30 22.83
CA LEU A 10 8.18 21.92 22.65
C LEU A 10 8.03 23.11 23.56
N ASP A 11 8.46 23.04 24.84
CA ASP A 11 8.45 24.15 25.80
C ASP A 11 9.33 25.29 25.31
N THR A 12 10.52 25.00 24.81
CA THR A 12 11.42 26.00 24.25
C THR A 12 10.83 26.68 23.02
N ALA A 13 10.25 25.90 22.08
CA ALA A 13 9.60 26.46 20.90
C ALA A 13 8.41 27.35 21.26
N TYR A 14 7.58 26.91 22.21
CA TYR A 14 6.46 27.71 22.73
C TYR A 14 6.94 29.04 23.36
N LYS A 15 7.97 29.00 24.20
CA LYS A 15 8.54 30.19 24.81
C LYS A 15 9.07 31.18 23.78
N VAL A 16 9.79 30.70 22.78
CA VAL A 16 10.29 31.53 21.68
C VAL A 16 9.13 32.18 20.92
N LEU A 17 8.08 31.43 20.60
CA LEU A 17 6.90 31.94 19.91
C LEU A 17 6.22 33.05 20.73
N VAL A 18 5.99 32.82 22.03
CA VAL A 18 5.37 33.78 22.91
C VAL A 18 6.21 35.08 23.05
N ILE A 19 7.53 34.94 23.20
CA ILE A 19 8.44 36.09 23.27
C ILE A 19 8.38 36.93 21.99
N VAL A 20 8.40 36.27 20.80
CA VAL A 20 8.31 36.96 19.51
C VAL A 20 6.99 37.73 19.37
N LEU A 21 5.87 37.09 19.75
CA LEU A 21 4.55 37.73 19.72
C LEU A 21 4.46 38.94 20.71
N CYS A 22 4.99 38.80 21.93
CA CYS A 22 5.02 39.89 22.90
C CYS A 22 5.88 41.04 22.41
N VAL A 23 7.06 40.78 21.87
CA VAL A 23 7.95 41.84 21.34
C VAL A 23 7.29 42.55 20.15
N ALA A 24 6.62 41.78 19.24
CA ALA A 24 5.89 42.38 18.11
C ALA A 24 4.74 43.29 18.61
N ALA A 25 3.97 42.85 19.61
CA ALA A 25 2.89 43.67 20.21
C ALA A 25 3.41 44.96 20.86
N LEU A 26 4.49 44.86 21.61
CA LEU A 26 5.12 46.07 22.25
C LEU A 26 5.68 47.03 21.20
N ALA A 27 6.30 46.49 20.12
CA ALA A 27 6.81 47.32 19.02
C ALA A 27 5.69 48.08 18.29
N GLN A 28 4.50 47.47 18.18
CA GLN A 28 3.32 48.10 17.60
C GLN A 28 2.85 49.30 18.43
N GLU A 29 2.81 49.17 19.77
CA GLU A 29 2.43 50.25 20.67
C GLU A 29 3.40 51.47 20.59
N VAL A 30 4.66 51.23 20.33
CA VAL A 30 5.70 52.27 20.18
C VAL A 30 5.68 52.90 18.76
N GLY A 31 4.78 52.44 17.87
CA GLY A 31 4.62 53.00 16.53
C GLY A 31 5.62 52.48 15.50
N PHE A 32 6.33 51.36 15.77
CA PHE A 32 7.19 50.72 14.78
C PHE A 32 6.36 50.07 13.67
N PRO A 33 6.76 50.17 12.39
CA PRO A 33 6.09 49.53 11.26
C PRO A 33 6.35 48.03 11.32
N ILE A 34 5.52 47.28 12.04
CA ILE A 34 5.65 45.82 12.20
C ILE A 34 5.30 45.03 10.91
N GLY A 35 4.70 45.70 9.90
CA GLY A 35 4.30 45.04 8.66
C GLY A 35 5.44 44.31 7.94
N SER A 36 6.63 44.92 7.88
CA SER A 36 7.81 44.30 7.28
C SER A 36 8.35 43.10 8.11
N ILE A 37 8.24 43.18 9.44
CA ILE A 37 8.67 42.08 10.33
C ILE A 37 7.72 40.90 10.19
N VAL A 38 6.39 41.17 10.18
CA VAL A 38 5.37 40.10 9.96
C VAL A 38 5.52 39.48 8.58
N ALA A 39 5.76 40.27 7.53
CA ALA A 39 6.01 39.77 6.19
C ALA A 39 7.26 38.87 6.15
N GLY A 40 8.36 39.31 6.78
CA GLY A 40 9.59 38.48 6.88
C GLY A 40 9.38 37.19 7.66
N ALA A 41 8.69 37.27 8.82
CA ALA A 41 8.33 36.10 9.62
C ALA A 41 7.42 35.11 8.84
N GLY A 42 6.50 35.64 8.02
CA GLY A 42 5.65 34.85 7.14
C GLY A 42 6.46 34.09 6.11
N LEU A 43 7.49 34.71 5.48
CA LEU A 43 8.38 34.04 4.55
C LEU A 43 9.20 32.93 5.21
N VAL A 44 9.73 33.18 6.40
CA VAL A 44 10.42 32.14 7.20
C VAL A 44 9.46 31.01 7.56
N GLY A 45 8.22 31.32 7.98
CA GLY A 45 7.18 30.33 8.26
C GLY A 45 6.85 29.46 7.05
N LEU A 46 6.73 30.08 5.86
CA LEU A 46 6.52 29.34 4.61
C LEU A 46 7.68 28.36 4.32
N THR A 47 8.92 28.83 4.48
CA THR A 47 10.11 28.00 4.27
C THR A 47 10.13 26.78 5.19
N ILE A 48 9.82 27.00 6.49
CA ILE A 48 9.73 25.92 7.48
C ILE A 48 8.58 24.95 7.15
N SER A 49 7.41 25.49 6.72
CA SER A 49 6.27 24.67 6.33
C SER A 49 6.58 23.76 5.13
N LEU A 50 7.26 24.29 4.11
CA LEU A 50 7.70 23.52 2.96
C LEU A 50 8.71 22.44 3.37
N ALA A 51 9.64 22.75 4.26
CA ALA A 51 10.61 21.77 4.77
C ALA A 51 9.94 20.66 5.62
N ALA A 52 8.84 20.95 6.31
CA ALA A 52 8.11 20.01 7.14
C ALA A 52 7.01 19.24 6.38
N GLN A 53 6.71 19.62 5.14
CA GLN A 53 5.57 19.12 4.35
C GLN A 53 5.52 17.60 4.27
N GLU A 54 6.65 16.94 4.00
CA GLU A 54 6.71 15.48 3.89
C GLU A 54 6.40 14.79 5.21
N SER A 55 6.92 15.32 6.32
CA SER A 55 6.66 14.79 7.66
C SER A 55 5.19 14.90 8.04
N ALA A 56 4.58 16.05 7.75
CA ALA A 56 3.15 16.28 7.96
C ALA A 56 2.31 15.34 7.09
N SER A 57 2.64 15.20 5.80
CA SER A 57 1.97 14.28 4.88
C SER A 57 1.99 12.84 5.39
N ASN A 58 3.13 12.37 5.88
CA ASN A 58 3.25 11.03 6.44
C ASN A 58 2.39 10.82 7.70
N LEU A 59 2.30 11.81 8.56
CA LEU A 59 1.46 11.77 9.76
C LEU A 59 -0.03 11.71 9.39
N PHE A 60 -0.48 12.59 8.50
CA PHE A 60 -1.88 12.60 8.05
C PHE A 60 -2.24 11.30 7.32
N SER A 61 -1.36 10.79 6.47
CA SER A 61 -1.55 9.50 5.80
C SER A 61 -1.65 8.34 6.80
N GLY A 62 -0.85 8.36 7.87
CA GLY A 62 -0.95 7.37 8.94
C GLY A 62 -2.33 7.40 9.64
N ILE A 63 -2.86 8.59 9.89
CA ILE A 63 -4.20 8.76 10.46
C ILE A 63 -5.27 8.22 9.51
N VAL A 64 -5.18 8.52 8.20
CA VAL A 64 -6.10 8.03 7.17
C VAL A 64 -6.07 6.50 7.12
N ILE A 65 -4.90 5.87 7.10
CA ILE A 65 -4.76 4.40 7.12
C ILE A 65 -5.46 3.79 8.34
N LEU A 66 -5.32 4.40 9.52
CA LEU A 66 -5.92 3.92 10.76
C LEU A 66 -7.45 4.09 10.80
N LEU A 67 -7.98 5.13 10.16
CA LEU A 67 -9.42 5.41 10.11
C LEU A 67 -10.13 4.58 9.03
N ASP A 68 -9.62 4.63 7.79
CA ASP A 68 -10.25 3.96 6.64
C ASP A 68 -9.94 2.47 6.58
N LYS A 69 -8.86 2.02 7.23
CA LYS A 69 -8.41 0.63 7.33
C LYS A 69 -8.43 -0.11 5.99
N PRO A 70 -7.76 0.40 4.95
CA PRO A 70 -7.65 -0.32 3.67
C PRO A 70 -6.91 -1.66 3.84
N PHE A 71 -6.14 -1.79 4.91
CA PHE A 71 -5.50 -3.01 5.38
C PHE A 71 -5.29 -2.94 6.89
N SER A 72 -5.04 -4.07 7.50
CA SER A 72 -4.77 -4.23 8.94
C SER A 72 -3.43 -4.92 9.17
N VAL A 73 -2.93 -4.86 10.40
CA VAL A 73 -1.76 -5.65 10.81
C VAL A 73 -2.10 -7.14 10.65
N GLY A 74 -1.22 -7.89 9.99
CA GLY A 74 -1.41 -9.29 9.61
C GLY A 74 -1.90 -9.50 8.19
N ASP A 75 -2.38 -8.46 7.49
CA ASP A 75 -2.80 -8.58 6.10
C ASP A 75 -1.60 -8.70 5.16
N TRP A 76 -1.79 -9.50 4.09
CA TRP A 76 -0.83 -9.57 2.99
C TRP A 76 -1.18 -8.53 1.96
N ILE A 77 -0.29 -7.55 1.76
CA ILE A 77 -0.51 -6.42 0.84
C ILE A 77 0.63 -6.30 -0.17
N THR A 78 0.30 -5.69 -1.30
CA THR A 78 1.28 -5.23 -2.29
C THR A 78 1.14 -3.72 -2.47
N VAL A 79 2.24 -2.99 -2.31
CA VAL A 79 2.32 -1.53 -2.47
C VAL A 79 3.50 -1.20 -3.39
N GLY A 80 3.23 -0.85 -4.64
CA GLY A 80 4.28 -0.70 -5.66
C GLY A 80 5.06 -2.00 -5.82
N ASP A 81 6.38 -1.96 -5.61
CA ASP A 81 7.27 -3.13 -5.73
C ASP A 81 7.41 -3.93 -4.43
N VAL A 82 6.78 -3.50 -3.34
CA VAL A 82 6.87 -4.15 -2.04
C VAL A 82 5.65 -5.02 -1.82
N GLU A 83 5.88 -6.32 -1.62
CA GLU A 83 4.85 -7.30 -1.29
C GLU A 83 5.18 -8.02 0.02
N GLY A 84 4.19 -8.20 0.89
CA GLY A 84 4.37 -8.92 2.13
C GLY A 84 3.27 -8.71 3.17
N GLU A 85 3.51 -9.26 4.35
CA GLU A 85 2.65 -9.15 5.53
C GLU A 85 2.88 -7.85 6.28
N VAL A 86 1.82 -7.13 6.61
CA VAL A 86 1.89 -5.93 7.47
C VAL A 86 2.20 -6.34 8.90
N ILE A 87 3.38 -5.93 9.42
CA ILE A 87 3.77 -6.23 10.81
C ILE A 87 3.27 -5.16 11.77
N ASP A 88 3.36 -3.89 11.35
CA ASP A 88 3.15 -2.75 12.22
C ASP A 88 2.81 -1.50 11.41
N ILE A 89 1.92 -0.66 11.96
CA ILE A 89 1.50 0.61 11.37
C ILE A 89 1.83 1.71 12.38
N ASN A 90 2.85 2.49 12.09
CA ASN A 90 3.29 3.60 12.93
C ASN A 90 2.80 4.95 12.36
N PHE A 91 2.98 6.03 13.11
CA PHE A 91 2.55 7.38 12.74
C PHE A 91 3.06 7.84 11.37
N ARG A 92 4.29 7.50 10.98
CA ARG A 92 4.86 7.97 9.71
C ARG A 92 5.16 6.87 8.71
N SER A 93 5.18 5.61 9.13
CA SER A 93 5.60 4.49 8.28
C SER A 93 4.94 3.19 8.69
N THR A 94 4.69 2.34 7.72
CA THR A 94 4.20 0.98 7.88
C THR A 94 5.34 -0.01 7.60
N ARG A 95 5.43 -1.07 8.39
CA ARG A 95 6.42 -2.14 8.24
C ARG A 95 5.79 -3.34 7.57
N ILE A 96 6.39 -3.78 6.48
CA ILE A 96 5.92 -4.91 5.67
C ILE A 96 7.03 -5.96 5.64
N ARG A 97 6.71 -7.21 6.01
CA ARG A 97 7.61 -8.35 5.95
C ARG A 97 7.41 -9.10 4.64
N SER A 98 8.40 -9.06 3.78
CA SER A 98 8.39 -9.81 2.52
C SER A 98 8.59 -11.32 2.74
N LEU A 99 8.40 -12.10 1.67
CA LEU A 99 8.50 -13.57 1.71
C LEU A 99 9.90 -14.06 2.14
N ASP A 100 10.94 -13.33 1.76
CA ASP A 100 12.34 -13.55 2.13
C ASP A 100 12.68 -13.16 3.59
N LYS A 101 11.63 -12.76 4.37
CA LYS A 101 11.73 -12.29 5.76
C LYS A 101 12.40 -10.92 5.93
N THR A 102 12.73 -10.21 4.88
CA THR A 102 13.16 -8.80 4.99
C THR A 102 12.02 -7.91 5.47
N ILE A 103 12.36 -6.89 6.25
CA ILE A 103 11.41 -5.89 6.74
C ILE A 103 11.58 -4.62 5.92
N ASN A 104 10.59 -4.32 5.11
CA ASN A 104 10.50 -3.09 4.35
C ASN A 104 9.77 -2.03 5.16
N VAL A 105 10.37 -0.86 5.28
CA VAL A 105 9.75 0.29 5.96
C VAL A 105 9.29 1.26 4.89
N VAL A 106 7.97 1.32 4.68
CA VAL A 106 7.34 2.17 3.68
C VAL A 106 6.69 3.36 4.36
N THR A 107 6.94 4.57 3.87
CA THR A 107 6.33 5.79 4.41
C THR A 107 4.82 5.81 4.13
N ASN A 108 4.03 6.28 5.09
CA ASN A 108 2.57 6.26 4.98
C ASN A 108 2.07 7.12 3.81
N SER A 109 2.73 8.24 3.52
CA SER A 109 2.38 9.07 2.36
C SER A 109 2.57 8.33 1.03
N LYS A 110 3.63 7.50 0.91
CA LYS A 110 3.85 6.66 -0.27
C LYS A 110 2.77 5.60 -0.41
N ILE A 111 2.31 5.00 0.68
CA ILE A 111 1.22 4.03 0.68
C ILE A 111 -0.07 4.68 0.19
N CYS A 112 -0.46 5.84 0.76
CA CYS A 112 -1.68 6.54 0.39
C CYS A 112 -1.66 7.09 -1.05
N SER A 113 -0.49 7.39 -1.60
CA SER A 113 -0.35 7.84 -2.99
C SER A 113 -0.22 6.71 -4.02
N SER A 114 -0.06 5.47 -3.56
CA SER A 114 0.11 4.29 -4.42
C SER A 114 -1.15 3.44 -4.44
N THR A 115 -1.28 2.58 -5.46
CA THR A 115 -2.29 1.52 -5.44
C THR A 115 -1.90 0.47 -4.41
N VAL A 116 -2.80 0.19 -3.47
CA VAL A 116 -2.65 -0.88 -2.48
C VAL A 116 -3.53 -2.06 -2.90
N GLN A 117 -2.92 -3.23 -3.08
CA GLN A 117 -3.64 -4.49 -3.29
C GLN A 117 -3.63 -5.27 -1.98
N ASN A 118 -4.79 -5.52 -1.39
CA ASN A 118 -4.93 -6.32 -0.17
C ASN A 118 -5.36 -7.74 -0.54
N ALA A 119 -4.42 -8.70 -0.40
CA ALA A 119 -4.69 -10.09 -0.72
C ALA A 119 -5.49 -10.80 0.38
N ALA A 120 -5.54 -10.26 1.61
CA ALA A 120 -6.33 -10.82 2.69
C ALA A 120 -7.85 -10.60 2.48
N LEU A 121 -8.23 -9.53 1.78
CA LEU A 121 -9.62 -9.25 1.41
C LEU A 121 -10.08 -9.98 0.14
N ARG A 122 -9.25 -10.85 -0.42
CA ARG A 122 -9.56 -11.59 -1.64
C ARG A 122 -10.63 -12.65 -1.33
N THR A 123 -11.75 -12.56 -2.05
CA THR A 123 -12.86 -13.52 -1.92
C THR A 123 -12.61 -14.83 -2.67
N MET A 124 -11.73 -14.79 -3.68
CA MET A 124 -11.39 -15.95 -4.51
C MET A 124 -9.90 -15.93 -4.85
N ARG A 125 -9.28 -17.10 -4.84
CA ARG A 125 -7.87 -17.24 -5.22
C ARG A 125 -7.78 -17.75 -6.66
N PRO A 126 -7.22 -17.00 -7.62
CA PRO A 126 -7.01 -17.48 -8.98
C PRO A 126 -5.92 -18.56 -8.98
N TYR A 127 -6.20 -19.68 -9.61
CA TYR A 127 -5.26 -20.76 -9.88
C TYR A 127 -5.14 -20.92 -11.39
N LYS A 128 -3.97 -20.67 -11.95
CA LYS A 128 -3.72 -20.73 -13.40
C LYS A 128 -2.46 -21.53 -13.66
N PHE A 129 -2.55 -22.47 -14.59
CA PHE A 129 -1.39 -23.21 -15.07
C PHE A 129 -1.59 -23.62 -16.54
N ASN A 130 -0.49 -23.95 -17.20
CA ASN A 130 -0.51 -24.50 -18.55
C ASN A 130 -0.27 -26.00 -18.47
N LEU A 131 -1.20 -26.79 -19.04
CA LEU A 131 -1.05 -28.22 -19.21
C LEU A 131 -0.45 -28.47 -20.57
N GLY A 132 0.76 -29.04 -20.64
CA GLY A 132 1.43 -29.43 -21.90
C GLY A 132 0.98 -30.79 -22.36
N VAL A 133 0.53 -30.88 -23.62
CA VAL A 133 0.15 -32.13 -24.30
C VAL A 133 1.06 -32.30 -25.49
N THR A 134 1.46 -33.56 -25.81
CA THR A 134 2.36 -33.86 -26.91
C THR A 134 1.71 -33.57 -28.27
N TYR A 135 2.51 -33.17 -29.26
CA TYR A 135 2.04 -32.91 -30.63
C TYR A 135 1.44 -34.14 -31.34
N GLY A 136 1.73 -35.35 -30.86
CA GLY A 136 1.11 -36.60 -31.36
C GLY A 136 -0.35 -36.79 -30.95
N THR A 137 -0.89 -35.90 -30.11
CA THR A 137 -2.29 -35.95 -29.67
C THR A 137 -3.20 -35.51 -30.80
N THR A 138 -4.16 -36.38 -31.19
CA THR A 138 -5.11 -36.05 -32.23
C THR A 138 -6.14 -35.01 -31.75
N ARG A 139 -6.67 -34.21 -32.68
CA ARG A 139 -7.66 -33.16 -32.36
C ARG A 139 -8.86 -33.69 -31.57
N PRO A 140 -9.49 -34.84 -31.87
CA PRO A 140 -10.61 -35.36 -31.09
C PRO A 140 -10.23 -35.64 -29.61
N LYS A 141 -9.02 -36.18 -29.40
CA LYS A 141 -8.52 -36.42 -28.02
C LYS A 141 -8.27 -35.14 -27.26
N LEU A 142 -7.77 -34.10 -27.92
CA LEU A 142 -7.54 -32.81 -27.33
C LEU A 142 -8.87 -32.12 -26.92
N GLU A 143 -9.86 -32.16 -27.81
CA GLU A 143 -11.21 -31.61 -27.51
C GLU A 143 -11.87 -32.40 -26.37
N GLN A 144 -11.74 -33.73 -26.34
CA GLN A 144 -12.25 -34.56 -25.24
C GLN A 144 -11.56 -34.21 -23.91
N LEU A 145 -10.23 -34.07 -23.90
CA LEU A 145 -9.47 -33.69 -22.69
C LEU A 145 -9.90 -32.34 -22.14
N MET A 146 -10.06 -31.33 -22.99
CA MET A 146 -10.52 -30.00 -22.56
C MET A 146 -11.93 -30.07 -21.95
N LYS A 147 -12.83 -30.85 -22.55
CA LYS A 147 -14.19 -31.06 -22.05
C LYS A 147 -14.21 -31.79 -20.70
N ASP A 148 -13.38 -32.84 -20.57
CA ASP A 148 -13.29 -33.61 -19.32
C ASP A 148 -12.70 -32.75 -18.19
N LEU A 149 -11.67 -31.93 -18.45
CA LEU A 149 -11.09 -30.98 -17.52
C LEU A 149 -12.11 -29.92 -17.10
N GLN A 150 -12.86 -29.35 -18.04
CA GLN A 150 -13.92 -28.39 -17.74
C GLN A 150 -14.99 -29.02 -16.83
N THR A 151 -15.44 -30.21 -17.17
CA THR A 151 -16.44 -30.96 -16.38
C THR A 151 -15.93 -31.26 -14.97
N MET A 152 -14.67 -31.68 -14.85
CA MET A 152 -14.03 -31.95 -13.55
C MET A 152 -13.95 -30.69 -12.69
N LEU A 153 -13.56 -29.56 -13.27
CA LEU A 153 -13.49 -28.30 -12.53
C LEU A 153 -14.87 -27.81 -12.10
N ASP A 154 -15.88 -27.92 -12.97
CA ASP A 154 -17.25 -27.48 -12.68
C ASP A 154 -17.94 -28.40 -11.67
N ALA A 155 -17.53 -29.66 -11.55
CA ALA A 155 -17.99 -30.60 -10.53
C ALA A 155 -17.30 -30.44 -9.18
N SER A 156 -16.14 -29.74 -9.13
CA SER A 156 -15.38 -29.56 -7.89
C SER A 156 -16.11 -28.65 -6.90
N PRO A 157 -16.21 -29.01 -5.63
CA PRO A 157 -16.79 -28.15 -4.59
C PRO A 157 -15.90 -26.94 -4.24
N TYR A 158 -14.62 -26.97 -4.61
CA TYR A 158 -13.62 -25.94 -4.28
C TYR A 158 -13.50 -24.84 -5.33
N THR A 159 -14.08 -25.04 -6.51
CA THR A 159 -14.03 -24.06 -7.60
C THR A 159 -15.36 -23.34 -7.76
N ASN A 160 -15.28 -22.07 -8.15
CA ASN A 160 -16.48 -21.31 -8.45
C ASN A 160 -17.00 -21.68 -9.84
N LYS A 161 -18.21 -22.25 -9.87
CA LYS A 161 -18.87 -22.67 -11.10
C LYS A 161 -19.10 -21.47 -12.03
N GLY A 162 -18.78 -21.64 -13.30
CA GLY A 162 -18.96 -20.61 -14.32
C GLY A 162 -17.79 -19.64 -14.50
N THR A 163 -16.74 -19.75 -13.66
CA THR A 163 -15.52 -18.95 -13.80
C THR A 163 -14.32 -19.78 -14.28
N ASN A 164 -14.50 -21.10 -14.41
CA ASN A 164 -13.46 -22.00 -14.86
C ASN A 164 -13.25 -21.85 -16.37
N ILE A 165 -11.99 -21.80 -16.80
CA ILE A 165 -11.60 -21.65 -18.19
C ILE A 165 -10.63 -22.77 -18.54
N VAL A 166 -10.98 -23.58 -19.55
CA VAL A 166 -10.09 -24.55 -20.15
C VAL A 166 -10.04 -24.27 -21.64
N GLN A 167 -8.91 -23.79 -22.13
CA GLN A 167 -8.76 -23.42 -23.54
C GLN A 167 -7.36 -23.68 -24.06
N LEU A 168 -7.25 -23.83 -25.38
CA LEU A 168 -5.95 -23.87 -26.04
C LEU A 168 -5.26 -22.51 -25.87
N ALA A 169 -4.08 -22.50 -25.26
CA ALA A 169 -3.33 -21.28 -25.01
C ALA A 169 -2.40 -20.94 -26.18
N ASN A 170 -1.46 -21.82 -26.45
CA ASN A 170 -0.47 -21.64 -27.52
C ASN A 170 0.17 -23.01 -27.90
N PHE A 171 0.91 -22.98 -28.99
CA PHE A 171 1.80 -24.04 -29.39
C PHE A 171 3.21 -23.72 -28.92
N GLY A 172 3.73 -24.47 -27.94
CA GLY A 172 5.09 -24.31 -27.41
C GLY A 172 6.12 -25.13 -28.21
N ASP A 173 7.38 -25.03 -27.86
CA ASP A 173 8.49 -25.68 -28.58
C ASP A 173 8.37 -27.24 -28.58
N SER A 174 7.79 -27.80 -27.51
CA SER A 174 7.69 -29.25 -27.33
C SER A 174 6.28 -29.75 -26.97
N SER A 175 5.31 -28.85 -26.83
CA SER A 175 3.97 -29.19 -26.36
C SER A 175 2.89 -28.25 -26.88
N ILE A 176 1.68 -28.77 -27.01
CA ILE A 176 0.46 -27.98 -27.16
C ILE A 176 0.02 -27.59 -25.75
N ASN A 177 -0.04 -26.30 -25.47
CA ASN A 177 -0.36 -25.80 -24.14
C ASN A 177 -1.84 -25.48 -24.02
N ILE A 178 -2.48 -26.07 -23.01
CA ILE A 178 -3.86 -25.81 -22.61
C ILE A 178 -3.83 -24.96 -21.35
N LEU A 179 -4.39 -23.76 -21.40
CA LEU A 179 -4.60 -22.93 -20.22
C LEU A 179 -5.75 -23.50 -19.39
N VAL A 180 -5.45 -23.82 -18.16
CA VAL A 180 -6.43 -24.19 -17.15
C VAL A 180 -6.44 -23.07 -16.11
N ALA A 181 -7.57 -22.39 -15.97
CA ALA A 181 -7.76 -21.33 -14.98
C ALA A 181 -9.03 -21.60 -14.17
N ALA A 182 -8.91 -21.63 -12.87
CA ALA A 182 -10.01 -21.80 -11.94
C ALA A 182 -9.90 -20.76 -10.80
N TYR A 183 -11.02 -20.35 -10.26
CA TYR A 183 -11.06 -19.54 -9.04
C TYR A 183 -11.49 -20.41 -7.88
N LEU A 184 -10.58 -20.58 -6.92
CA LEU A 184 -10.84 -21.33 -5.71
C LEU A 184 -11.59 -20.43 -4.71
N THR A 185 -12.66 -20.97 -4.13
CA THR A 185 -13.34 -20.33 -3.00
C THR A 185 -12.43 -20.39 -1.78
N THR A 186 -12.11 -19.24 -1.20
CA THR A 186 -11.46 -19.18 0.12
C THR A 186 -12.53 -19.34 1.19
N ASN A 187 -12.47 -20.46 1.93
CA ASN A 187 -13.22 -20.59 3.17
C ASN A 187 -12.57 -19.76 4.26
#